data_7ad7aa609ef173ad2fba960afa34b1d6
#
_entry.id   7ad7aa609ef173ad2fba960afa34b1d6
#
_cell.length_a   1.000
_cell.length_b   1.000
_cell.length_c   1.000
_cell.angle_alpha   90.00
_cell.angle_beta   90.00
_cell.angle_gamma   90.00
#
_symmetry.space_group_name_H-M   'P 1'
#
loop_
_entity.id
_entity.type
_entity.pdbx_description
1 polymer ?
#
loop_
_entity_poly.entity_id
_entity_poly.type
_entity_poly.pdbx_seq_one_letter_code
_entity_poly.pdbx_strand_id
1 'polypeptide(L)'
;IRQEICRGASQDPGISDMLCLQRDFEIPTALLLDFVDTLIQDQYPRALANVDELVQFAYGVASTVGLMMCHVFGVRDAKALPFAVDLGVAMQMSNIARDILEDAERHRIYVPASLLPTPVDCDGLVQGDKVQRASAYQGALRLLAIADEYYASAALGYGYLPRTVRQAIKVAARLYQAIGEKVARSEKSYWQQRTVVSAERKCLLITEL
;
A
#
# COMPACT_ATOMS: atom_id res chain seq x y z
N ILE A 1 -19.78 -11.31 -5.10
CA ILE A 1 -18.32 -11.58 -5.18
C ILE A 1 -17.91 -12.62 -4.12
N ARG A 2 -18.06 -12.34 -2.79
CA ARG A 2 -17.60 -13.27 -1.73
C ARG A 2 -18.17 -14.68 -1.88
N GLN A 3 -19.49 -14.81 -2.09
CA GLN A 3 -20.15 -16.12 -2.29
C GLN A 3 -19.66 -16.85 -3.55
N GLU A 4 -19.34 -16.10 -4.61
CA GLU A 4 -18.82 -16.66 -5.86
C GLU A 4 -17.39 -17.18 -5.68
N ILE A 5 -16.55 -16.44 -4.94
CA ILE A 5 -15.21 -16.90 -4.57
C ILE A 5 -15.29 -18.20 -3.75
N CYS A 6 -16.15 -18.25 -2.73
CA CYS A 6 -16.35 -19.46 -1.93
C CYS A 6 -16.89 -20.65 -2.75
N ARG A 7 -17.73 -20.38 -3.74
CA ARG A 7 -18.30 -21.40 -4.66
C ARG A 7 -17.29 -21.85 -5.73
N GLY A 8 -16.27 -21.02 -6.02
CA GLY A 8 -15.30 -21.28 -7.09
C GLY A 8 -15.85 -21.09 -8.50
N ALA A 9 -16.98 -20.38 -8.66
CA ALA A 9 -17.62 -20.13 -9.96
C ALA A 9 -18.39 -18.80 -9.93
N SER A 10 -18.35 -18.07 -11.05
CA SER A 10 -19.08 -16.82 -11.27
C SER A 10 -19.54 -16.71 -12.72
N GLN A 11 -20.61 -15.95 -12.95
CA GLN A 11 -21.05 -15.53 -14.29
C GLN A 11 -20.44 -14.17 -14.70
N ASP A 12 -19.88 -13.43 -13.75
CA ASP A 12 -19.14 -12.21 -14.04
C ASP A 12 -17.79 -12.55 -14.65
N PRO A 13 -17.45 -12.01 -15.85
CA PRO A 13 -16.20 -12.36 -16.53
C PRO A 13 -14.95 -12.05 -15.70
N GLY A 14 -14.91 -10.88 -15.02
CA GLY A 14 -13.76 -10.48 -14.22
C GLY A 14 -13.53 -11.39 -13.01
N ILE A 15 -14.61 -11.78 -12.33
CA ILE A 15 -14.53 -12.74 -11.22
C ILE A 15 -14.15 -14.13 -11.74
N SER A 16 -14.70 -14.55 -12.88
CA SER A 16 -14.36 -15.83 -13.51
C SER A 16 -12.87 -15.91 -13.86
N ASP A 17 -12.30 -14.85 -14.45
CA ASP A 17 -10.88 -14.77 -14.78
C ASP A 17 -10.00 -14.80 -13.51
N MET A 18 -10.38 -14.09 -12.46
CA MET A 18 -9.71 -14.16 -11.16
C MET A 18 -9.73 -15.58 -10.57
N LEU A 19 -10.86 -16.30 -10.67
CA LEU A 19 -10.97 -17.67 -10.20
C LEU A 19 -10.16 -18.65 -11.07
N CYS A 20 -9.98 -18.38 -12.36
CA CYS A 20 -9.05 -19.12 -13.20
C CYS A 20 -7.61 -18.94 -12.72
N LEU A 21 -7.16 -17.67 -12.53
CA LEU A 21 -5.84 -17.38 -11.98
C LEU A 21 -5.62 -18.01 -10.61
N GLN A 22 -6.65 -18.00 -9.74
CA GLN A 22 -6.56 -18.64 -8.43
C GLN A 22 -6.25 -20.13 -8.55
N ARG A 23 -6.90 -20.83 -9.47
CA ARG A 23 -6.67 -22.27 -9.69
C ARG A 23 -5.33 -22.54 -10.33
N ASP A 24 -4.99 -21.78 -11.38
CA ASP A 24 -3.77 -21.99 -12.18
C ASP A 24 -2.49 -21.76 -11.35
N PHE A 25 -2.53 -20.83 -10.38
CA PHE A 25 -1.41 -20.50 -9.51
C PHE A 25 -1.56 -20.98 -8.07
N GLU A 26 -2.57 -21.81 -7.79
CA GLU A 26 -2.83 -22.35 -6.45
C GLU A 26 -2.91 -21.27 -5.36
N ILE A 27 -3.54 -20.13 -5.68
CA ILE A 27 -3.70 -19.02 -4.72
C ILE A 27 -4.72 -19.44 -3.65
N PRO A 28 -4.38 -19.35 -2.35
CA PRO A 28 -5.31 -19.68 -1.27
C PRO A 28 -6.57 -18.82 -1.33
N THR A 29 -7.74 -19.44 -1.26
CA THR A 29 -9.05 -18.73 -1.24
C THR A 29 -9.11 -17.68 -0.12
N ALA A 30 -8.47 -17.93 1.02
CA ALA A 30 -8.42 -17.01 2.14
C ALA A 30 -7.82 -15.67 1.75
N LEU A 31 -6.72 -15.63 0.95
CA LEU A 31 -6.10 -14.38 0.50
C LEU A 31 -7.04 -13.53 -0.36
N LEU A 32 -7.81 -14.18 -1.25
CA LEU A 32 -8.82 -13.49 -2.06
C LEU A 32 -9.94 -12.93 -1.19
N LEU A 33 -10.37 -13.69 -0.19
CA LEU A 33 -11.43 -13.27 0.71
C LEU A 33 -10.97 -12.10 1.59
N ASP A 34 -9.77 -12.17 2.17
CA ASP A 34 -9.19 -11.08 2.97
C ASP A 34 -9.08 -9.78 2.16
N PHE A 35 -8.60 -9.89 0.92
CA PHE A 35 -8.52 -8.75 0.00
C PHE A 35 -9.90 -8.15 -0.29
N VAL A 36 -10.84 -8.97 -0.74
CA VAL A 36 -12.19 -8.51 -1.11
C VAL A 36 -12.95 -7.97 0.10
N ASP A 37 -12.87 -8.62 1.25
CA ASP A 37 -13.53 -8.16 2.48
C ASP A 37 -12.98 -6.80 2.92
N THR A 38 -11.67 -6.59 2.81
CA THR A 38 -11.05 -5.29 3.13
C THR A 38 -11.50 -4.20 2.14
N LEU A 39 -11.55 -4.50 0.83
CA LEU A 39 -12.05 -3.56 -0.17
C LEU A 39 -13.54 -3.21 0.03
N ILE A 40 -14.37 -4.17 0.45
CA ILE A 40 -15.78 -3.91 0.76
C ILE A 40 -15.89 -2.99 1.98
N GLN A 41 -15.12 -3.25 3.04
CA GLN A 41 -15.10 -2.39 4.22
C GLN A 41 -14.60 -0.97 3.90
N ASP A 42 -13.68 -0.85 2.94
CA ASP A 42 -13.11 0.42 2.51
C ASP A 42 -14.05 1.28 1.65
N GLN A 43 -15.23 0.77 1.28
CA GLN A 43 -16.28 1.59 0.64
C GLN A 43 -16.93 2.60 1.60
N TYR A 44 -16.76 2.43 2.90
CA TYR A 44 -17.33 3.30 3.93
C TYR A 44 -16.32 4.32 4.45
N PRO A 45 -16.79 5.49 4.95
CA PRO A 45 -15.90 6.45 5.62
C PRO A 45 -15.05 5.79 6.68
N ARG A 46 -13.76 6.12 6.72
CA ARG A 46 -12.81 5.49 7.62
C ARG A 46 -11.87 6.51 8.25
N ALA A 47 -11.61 6.32 9.54
CA ALA A 47 -10.53 6.96 10.28
C ALA A 47 -9.83 5.88 11.12
N LEU A 48 -8.50 5.83 11.07
CA LEU A 48 -7.69 4.85 11.81
C LEU A 48 -7.20 5.47 13.12
N ALA A 49 -7.33 4.72 14.23
CA ALA A 49 -6.93 5.21 15.54
C ALA A 49 -5.42 5.06 15.78
N ASN A 50 -4.82 3.97 15.35
CA ASN A 50 -3.45 3.60 15.67
C ASN A 50 -2.75 2.86 14.52
N VAL A 51 -1.45 2.62 14.71
CA VAL A 51 -0.61 1.95 13.69
C VAL A 51 -1.03 0.49 13.46
N ASP A 52 -1.53 -0.21 14.48
CA ASP A 52 -1.96 -1.60 14.33
C ASP A 52 -3.16 -1.72 13.39
N GLU A 53 -4.14 -0.81 13.51
CA GLU A 53 -5.27 -0.74 12.58
C GLU A 53 -4.82 -0.42 11.15
N LEU A 54 -3.82 0.46 11.01
CA LEU A 54 -3.23 0.76 9.71
C LEU A 54 -2.54 -0.46 9.11
N VAL A 55 -1.75 -1.20 9.88
CA VAL A 55 -1.06 -2.41 9.41
C VAL A 55 -2.08 -3.47 8.99
N GLN A 56 -3.17 -3.66 9.75
CA GLN A 56 -4.26 -4.56 9.36
C GLN A 56 -4.91 -4.15 8.03
N PHE A 57 -5.18 -2.86 7.87
CA PHE A 57 -5.73 -2.33 6.62
C PHE A 57 -4.74 -2.53 5.45
N ALA A 58 -3.47 -2.14 5.63
CA ALA A 58 -2.43 -2.29 4.62
C ALA A 58 -2.20 -3.76 4.24
N TYR A 59 -2.27 -4.67 5.22
CA TYR A 59 -2.25 -6.11 4.94
C TYR A 59 -3.38 -6.49 3.98
N GLY A 60 -4.62 -6.11 4.29
CA GLY A 60 -5.78 -6.51 3.50
C GLY A 60 -5.76 -5.98 2.07
N VAL A 61 -5.30 -4.73 1.83
CA VAL A 61 -5.34 -4.11 0.48
C VAL A 61 -4.05 -4.26 -0.32
N ALA A 62 -2.90 -4.54 0.32
CA ALA A 62 -1.60 -4.58 -0.37
C ALA A 62 -0.80 -5.85 -0.09
N SER A 63 -0.68 -6.30 1.18
CA SER A 63 0.10 -7.50 1.47
C SER A 63 -0.54 -8.76 0.92
N THR A 64 -1.87 -8.87 0.92
CA THR A 64 -2.59 -9.96 0.25
C THR A 64 -2.24 -10.05 -1.23
N VAL A 65 -2.12 -8.90 -1.91
CA VAL A 65 -1.67 -8.82 -3.31
C VAL A 65 -0.22 -9.31 -3.43
N GLY A 66 0.68 -8.87 -2.53
CA GLY A 66 2.06 -9.34 -2.49
C GLY A 66 2.16 -10.86 -2.31
N LEU A 67 1.34 -11.43 -1.43
CA LEU A 67 1.26 -12.87 -1.21
C LEU A 67 0.71 -13.62 -2.45
N MET A 68 -0.36 -13.10 -3.08
CA MET A 68 -0.87 -13.66 -4.34
C MET A 68 0.19 -13.62 -5.45
N MET A 69 0.96 -12.53 -5.55
CA MET A 69 2.08 -12.42 -6.49
C MET A 69 3.20 -13.43 -6.20
N CYS A 70 3.45 -13.82 -4.94
CA CYS A 70 4.38 -14.89 -4.61
C CYS A 70 3.96 -16.21 -5.26
N HIS A 71 2.67 -16.54 -5.27
CA HIS A 71 2.14 -17.72 -5.97
C HIS A 71 2.35 -17.61 -7.49
N VAL A 72 2.00 -16.47 -8.09
CA VAL A 72 2.15 -16.23 -9.54
C VAL A 72 3.62 -16.31 -9.97
N PHE A 73 4.55 -15.82 -9.15
CA PHE A 73 6.00 -15.88 -9.42
C PHE A 73 6.64 -17.24 -9.13
N GLY A 74 5.89 -18.18 -8.57
CA GLY A 74 6.40 -19.49 -8.21
C GLY A 74 7.41 -19.46 -7.05
N VAL A 75 7.23 -18.56 -6.10
CA VAL A 75 8.03 -18.52 -4.86
C VAL A 75 7.67 -19.73 -4.02
N ARG A 76 8.67 -20.61 -3.78
CA ARG A 76 8.45 -21.90 -3.09
C ARG A 76 8.84 -21.88 -1.62
N ASP A 77 9.71 -20.96 -1.21
CA ASP A 77 10.17 -20.90 0.18
C ASP A 77 9.21 -20.03 1.00
N ALA A 78 8.51 -20.65 1.94
CA ALA A 78 7.58 -19.93 2.82
C ALA A 78 8.23 -18.82 3.65
N LYS A 79 9.56 -18.87 3.83
CA LYS A 79 10.32 -17.78 4.49
C LYS A 79 10.26 -16.46 3.72
N ALA A 80 9.88 -16.48 2.43
CA ALA A 80 9.67 -15.27 1.63
C ALA A 80 8.42 -14.48 2.05
N LEU A 81 7.40 -15.17 2.56
CA LEU A 81 6.07 -14.60 2.76
C LEU A 81 6.03 -13.40 3.74
N PRO A 82 6.71 -13.43 4.89
CA PRO A 82 6.77 -12.25 5.78
C PRO A 82 7.34 -11.02 5.08
N PHE A 83 8.35 -11.17 4.25
CA PHE A 83 8.96 -10.05 3.52
C PHE A 83 8.04 -9.50 2.41
N ALA A 84 7.22 -10.36 1.81
CA ALA A 84 6.19 -9.92 0.86
C ALA A 84 5.08 -9.14 1.57
N VAL A 85 4.71 -9.54 2.79
CA VAL A 85 3.78 -8.79 3.65
C VAL A 85 4.35 -7.42 3.97
N ASP A 86 5.60 -7.36 4.44
CA ASP A 86 6.27 -6.11 4.80
C ASP A 86 6.37 -5.15 3.61
N LEU A 87 6.67 -5.66 2.41
CA LEU A 87 6.69 -4.84 1.20
C LEU A 87 5.31 -4.24 0.90
N GLY A 88 4.25 -5.03 1.02
CA GLY A 88 2.88 -4.56 0.84
C GLY A 88 2.52 -3.44 1.82
N VAL A 89 2.84 -3.63 3.11
CA VAL A 89 2.62 -2.62 4.16
C VAL A 89 3.39 -1.33 3.84
N ALA A 90 4.70 -1.43 3.52
CA ALA A 90 5.53 -0.27 3.20
C ALA A 90 5.01 0.53 2.01
N MET A 91 4.64 -0.16 0.93
CA MET A 91 4.09 0.47 -0.28
C MET A 91 2.75 1.16 0.00
N GLN A 92 1.88 0.55 0.82
CA GLN A 92 0.61 1.15 1.19
C GLN A 92 0.79 2.37 2.09
N MET A 93 1.71 2.33 3.06
CA MET A 93 2.06 3.50 3.87
C MET A 93 2.58 4.66 3.01
N SER A 94 3.38 4.37 1.98
CA SER A 94 3.83 5.39 1.02
C SER A 94 2.68 5.99 0.21
N ASN A 95 1.69 5.18 -0.19
CA ASN A 95 0.48 5.67 -0.85
C ASN A 95 -0.33 6.58 0.07
N ILE A 96 -0.59 6.15 1.30
CA ILE A 96 -1.34 6.92 2.30
C ILE A 96 -0.64 8.26 2.58
N ALA A 97 0.68 8.24 2.78
CA ALA A 97 1.44 9.47 2.99
C ALA A 97 1.40 10.42 1.79
N ARG A 98 1.22 9.92 0.56
CA ARG A 98 1.11 10.71 -0.66
C ARG A 98 -0.29 11.31 -0.85
N ASP A 99 -1.32 10.56 -0.51
CA ASP A 99 -2.69 10.78 -1.01
C ASP A 99 -3.65 11.36 0.05
N ILE A 100 -3.15 11.95 1.17
CA ILE A 100 -3.97 12.43 2.30
C ILE A 100 -5.11 13.35 1.85
N LEU A 101 -4.86 14.29 0.92
CA LEU A 101 -5.89 15.20 0.45
C LEU A 101 -6.95 14.48 -0.42
N GLU A 102 -6.51 13.63 -1.32
CA GLU A 102 -7.40 12.83 -2.18
C GLU A 102 -8.26 11.86 -1.34
N ASP A 103 -7.70 11.31 -0.25
CA ASP A 103 -8.43 10.45 0.67
C ASP A 103 -9.45 11.24 1.50
N ALA A 104 -9.09 12.43 1.97
CA ALA A 104 -10.02 13.33 2.68
C ALA A 104 -11.19 13.75 1.81
N GLU A 105 -11.00 14.03 0.52
CA GLU A 105 -12.07 14.30 -0.46
C GLU A 105 -13.07 13.13 -0.60
N ARG A 106 -12.63 11.92 -0.24
CA ARG A 106 -13.44 10.69 -0.23
C ARG A 106 -13.94 10.32 1.17
N HIS A 107 -13.86 11.23 2.13
CA HIS A 107 -14.23 11.03 3.53
C HIS A 107 -13.43 9.91 4.24
N ARG A 108 -12.11 9.82 3.96
CA ARG A 108 -11.20 8.84 4.55
C ARG A 108 -9.97 9.51 5.14
N ILE A 109 -9.57 9.07 6.33
CA ILE A 109 -8.33 9.48 7.00
C ILE A 109 -7.58 8.21 7.38
N TYR A 110 -6.58 7.86 6.59
CA TYR A 110 -5.77 6.65 6.80
C TYR A 110 -4.53 6.92 7.66
N VAL A 111 -4.07 8.16 7.80
CA VAL A 111 -3.01 8.47 8.76
C VAL A 111 -3.57 8.27 10.16
N PRO A 112 -2.97 7.35 10.96
CA PRO A 112 -3.47 7.05 12.29
C PRO A 112 -3.51 8.27 13.19
N ALA A 113 -4.59 8.41 13.97
CA ALA A 113 -4.74 9.50 14.94
C ALA A 113 -3.56 9.55 15.93
N SER A 114 -2.98 8.41 16.29
CA SER A 114 -1.80 8.31 17.16
C SER A 114 -0.53 8.95 16.56
N LEU A 115 -0.46 9.15 15.26
CA LEU A 115 0.67 9.81 14.59
C LEU A 115 0.45 11.32 14.39
N LEU A 116 -0.76 11.82 14.63
CA LEU A 116 -1.11 13.22 14.42
C LEU A 116 -0.79 14.06 15.67
N PRO A 117 -0.06 15.19 15.54
CA PRO A 117 0.14 16.13 16.65
C PRO A 117 -1.16 16.73 17.20
N THR A 118 -2.11 17.01 16.31
CA THR A 118 -3.46 17.49 16.64
C THR A 118 -4.48 16.77 15.79
N PRO A 119 -5.72 16.57 16.26
CA PRO A 119 -6.78 15.95 15.48
C PRO A 119 -7.01 16.65 14.14
N VAL A 120 -7.37 15.87 13.14
CA VAL A 120 -7.77 16.34 11.80
C VAL A 120 -9.10 15.73 11.40
N ASP A 121 -9.85 16.44 10.56
CA ASP A 121 -11.05 15.95 9.90
C ASP A 121 -10.99 16.22 8.39
N CYS A 122 -11.81 15.51 7.63
CA CYS A 122 -11.81 15.61 6.17
C CYS A 122 -12.13 17.02 5.69
N ASP A 123 -13.10 17.68 6.29
CA ASP A 123 -13.54 19.01 5.87
C ASP A 123 -12.45 20.06 6.07
N GLY A 124 -11.78 20.06 7.22
CA GLY A 124 -10.65 20.96 7.49
C GLY A 124 -9.48 20.75 6.54
N LEU A 125 -9.15 19.50 6.22
CA LEU A 125 -8.10 19.18 5.24
C LEU A 125 -8.45 19.70 3.85
N VAL A 126 -9.68 19.44 3.37
CA VAL A 126 -10.15 19.88 2.04
C VAL A 126 -10.26 21.40 1.97
N GLN A 127 -10.81 22.07 2.99
CA GLN A 127 -10.95 23.53 3.04
C GLN A 127 -9.63 24.27 3.24
N GLY A 128 -8.55 23.54 3.53
CA GLY A 128 -7.21 24.12 3.63
C GLY A 128 -6.87 24.70 4.99
N ASP A 129 -7.47 24.18 6.07
CA ASP A 129 -7.10 24.56 7.43
C ASP A 129 -5.61 24.31 7.66
N LYS A 130 -4.88 25.39 7.98
CA LYS A 130 -3.41 25.36 8.07
C LYS A 130 -2.92 24.49 9.23
N VAL A 131 -3.65 24.49 10.35
CA VAL A 131 -3.27 23.72 11.54
C VAL A 131 -3.45 22.22 11.28
N GLN A 132 -4.61 21.83 10.73
CA GLN A 132 -4.89 20.45 10.39
C GLN A 132 -3.96 19.94 9.27
N ARG A 133 -3.70 20.72 8.23
CA ARG A 133 -2.74 20.35 7.17
C ARG A 133 -1.33 20.16 7.71
N ALA A 134 -0.86 21.05 8.57
CA ALA A 134 0.45 20.89 9.21
C ALA A 134 0.50 19.62 10.08
N SER A 135 -0.55 19.34 10.84
CA SER A 135 -0.67 18.12 11.64
C SER A 135 -0.64 16.86 10.75
N ALA A 136 -1.45 16.84 9.69
CA ALA A 136 -1.51 15.72 8.75
C ALA A 136 -0.16 15.48 8.05
N TYR A 137 0.54 16.54 7.65
CA TYR A 137 1.86 16.44 7.06
C TYR A 137 2.90 15.86 8.04
N GLN A 138 2.89 16.30 9.30
CA GLN A 138 3.74 15.70 10.34
C GLN A 138 3.41 14.22 10.56
N GLY A 139 2.12 13.86 10.54
CA GLY A 139 1.67 12.48 10.56
C GLY A 139 2.22 11.67 9.37
N ALA A 140 2.18 12.24 8.16
CA ALA A 140 2.76 11.62 6.97
C ALA A 140 4.27 11.34 7.11
N LEU A 141 5.03 12.29 7.67
CA LEU A 141 6.48 12.09 7.88
C LEU A 141 6.77 10.97 8.89
N ARG A 142 5.99 10.89 9.98
CA ARG A 142 6.10 9.78 10.95
C ARG A 142 5.73 8.44 10.32
N LEU A 143 4.69 8.43 9.49
CA LEU A 143 4.26 7.25 8.76
C LEU A 143 5.35 6.76 7.78
N LEU A 144 6.00 7.66 7.07
CA LEU A 144 7.10 7.34 6.15
C LEU A 144 8.33 6.77 6.88
N ALA A 145 8.63 7.26 8.09
CA ALA A 145 9.69 6.67 8.90
C ALA A 145 9.39 5.21 9.27
N ILE A 146 8.13 4.89 9.60
CA ILE A 146 7.70 3.50 9.84
C ILE A 146 7.78 2.69 8.53
N ALA A 147 7.35 3.26 7.41
CA ALA A 147 7.42 2.59 6.10
C ALA A 147 8.86 2.20 5.73
N ASP A 148 9.85 3.04 6.06
CA ASP A 148 11.26 2.74 5.79
C ASP A 148 11.77 1.52 6.55
N GLU A 149 11.28 1.27 7.77
CA GLU A 149 11.59 0.04 8.52
C GLU A 149 11.01 -1.20 7.82
N TYR A 150 9.78 -1.12 7.31
CA TYR A 150 9.15 -2.18 6.52
C TYR A 150 9.86 -2.41 5.18
N TYR A 151 10.32 -1.36 4.48
CA TYR A 151 11.15 -1.51 3.28
C TYR A 151 12.48 -2.20 3.58
N ALA A 152 13.12 -1.84 4.69
CA ALA A 152 14.37 -2.47 5.11
C ALA A 152 14.18 -3.97 5.40
N SER A 153 13.10 -4.34 6.09
CA SER A 153 12.73 -5.74 6.30
C SER A 153 12.46 -6.45 4.97
N ALA A 154 11.62 -5.88 4.11
CA ALA A 154 11.26 -6.46 2.81
C ALA A 154 12.49 -6.73 1.92
N ALA A 155 13.51 -5.87 1.99
CA ALA A 155 14.74 -6.03 1.21
C ALA A 155 15.49 -7.32 1.53
N LEU A 156 15.40 -7.84 2.74
CA LEU A 156 15.98 -9.12 3.15
C LEU A 156 15.33 -10.30 2.40
N GLY A 157 14.10 -10.12 1.93
CA GLY A 157 13.34 -11.13 1.20
C GLY A 157 13.65 -11.25 -0.28
N TYR A 158 14.35 -10.28 -0.89
CA TYR A 158 14.62 -10.30 -2.34
C TYR A 158 15.39 -11.55 -2.82
N GLY A 159 16.20 -12.15 -1.95
CA GLY A 159 16.93 -13.37 -2.24
C GLY A 159 16.04 -14.57 -2.59
N TYR A 160 14.83 -14.63 -2.02
CA TYR A 160 13.85 -15.71 -2.24
C TYR A 160 13.10 -15.60 -3.57
N LEU A 161 13.09 -14.42 -4.19
CA LEU A 161 12.41 -14.21 -5.48
C LEU A 161 13.17 -14.86 -6.63
N PRO A 162 12.48 -15.46 -7.62
CA PRO A 162 13.08 -15.89 -8.87
C PRO A 162 13.86 -14.75 -9.53
N ARG A 163 15.00 -15.09 -10.15
CA ARG A 163 15.89 -14.08 -10.80
C ARG A 163 15.17 -13.22 -11.83
N THR A 164 14.20 -13.79 -12.53
CA THR A 164 13.42 -13.14 -13.60
C THR A 164 12.55 -11.97 -13.08
N VAL A 165 12.06 -12.04 -11.85
CA VAL A 165 11.14 -11.01 -11.28
C VAL A 165 11.80 -10.17 -10.20
N ARG A 166 12.90 -10.64 -9.62
CA ARG A 166 13.60 -9.99 -8.50
C ARG A 166 13.92 -8.52 -8.77
N GLN A 167 14.46 -8.24 -9.96
CA GLN A 167 14.85 -6.89 -10.32
C GLN A 167 13.64 -5.97 -10.47
N ALA A 168 12.55 -6.47 -11.07
CA ALA A 168 11.31 -5.69 -11.20
C ALA A 168 10.71 -5.33 -9.83
N ILE A 169 10.73 -6.26 -8.87
CA ILE A 169 10.23 -6.01 -7.51
C ILE A 169 11.12 -4.99 -6.78
N LYS A 170 12.46 -5.09 -6.90
CA LYS A 170 13.38 -4.09 -6.33
C LYS A 170 13.11 -2.70 -6.90
N VAL A 171 12.94 -2.59 -8.22
CA VAL A 171 12.61 -1.32 -8.89
C VAL A 171 11.29 -0.78 -8.37
N ALA A 172 10.24 -1.61 -8.29
CA ALA A 172 8.93 -1.19 -7.78
C ALA A 172 9.06 -0.66 -6.34
N ALA A 173 9.69 -1.41 -5.43
CA ALA A 173 9.92 -0.98 -4.05
C ALA A 173 10.65 0.37 -3.99
N ARG A 174 11.73 0.53 -4.74
CA ARG A 174 12.53 1.75 -4.76
C ARG A 174 11.77 2.95 -5.31
N LEU A 175 10.91 2.74 -6.32
CA LEU A 175 10.05 3.79 -6.86
C LEU A 175 9.01 4.27 -5.84
N TYR A 176 8.40 3.35 -5.10
CA TYR A 176 7.46 3.71 -4.03
C TYR A 176 8.15 4.43 -2.87
N GLN A 177 9.31 3.97 -2.44
CA GLN A 177 10.13 4.66 -1.44
C GLN A 177 10.50 6.08 -1.89
N ALA A 178 10.84 6.27 -3.17
CA ALA A 178 11.14 7.59 -3.72
C ALA A 178 9.92 8.55 -3.72
N ILE A 179 8.68 8.04 -3.72
CA ILE A 179 7.49 8.86 -3.48
C ILE A 179 7.56 9.47 -2.08
N GLY A 180 7.82 8.65 -1.06
CA GLY A 180 7.98 9.10 0.33
C GLY A 180 9.10 10.14 0.49
N GLU A 181 10.27 9.89 -0.10
CA GLU A 181 11.37 10.85 -0.11
C GLU A 181 10.96 12.21 -0.70
N LYS A 182 10.14 12.19 -1.76
CA LYS A 182 9.66 13.41 -2.39
C LYS A 182 8.60 14.12 -1.54
N VAL A 183 7.70 13.40 -0.89
CA VAL A 183 6.75 13.94 0.09
C VAL A 183 7.50 14.66 1.19
N ALA A 184 8.55 14.06 1.75
CA ALA A 184 9.33 14.61 2.86
C ALA A 184 10.11 15.90 2.52
N ARG A 185 10.32 16.22 1.23
CA ARG A 185 11.15 17.37 0.82
C ARG A 185 10.49 18.73 0.95
N SER A 186 9.16 18.81 0.83
CA SER A 186 8.47 20.11 0.78
C SER A 186 6.98 20.01 1.12
N GLU A 187 6.62 20.48 2.30
CA GLU A 187 5.23 20.63 2.72
C GLU A 187 4.45 21.56 1.78
N LYS A 188 5.07 22.67 1.33
CA LYS A 188 4.39 23.63 0.46
C LYS A 188 3.94 23.02 -0.86
N SER A 189 4.79 22.23 -1.53
CA SER A 189 4.44 21.57 -2.80
C SER A 189 3.49 20.39 -2.59
N TYR A 190 3.53 19.76 -1.43
CA TYR A 190 2.70 18.62 -1.07
C TYR A 190 1.19 18.96 -1.17
N TRP A 191 0.77 20.12 -0.66
CA TRP A 191 -0.64 20.56 -0.68
C TRP A 191 -1.08 21.20 -2.00
N GLN A 192 -0.17 21.47 -2.92
CA GLN A 192 -0.50 22.12 -4.20
C GLN A 192 -0.78 21.15 -5.33
N GLN A 193 -0.13 19.99 -5.31
CA GLN A 193 -0.26 18.98 -6.36
C GLN A 193 0.14 17.60 -5.85
N ARG A 194 -0.45 16.57 -6.45
CA ARG A 194 -0.08 15.19 -6.17
C ARG A 194 1.40 14.94 -6.38
N THR A 195 2.05 14.31 -5.40
CA THR A 195 3.47 13.98 -5.49
C THR A 195 3.71 12.84 -6.46
N VAL A 196 4.45 13.12 -7.55
CA VAL A 196 4.81 12.14 -8.59
C VAL A 196 6.32 12.13 -8.78
N VAL A 197 6.95 10.96 -8.84
CA VAL A 197 8.37 10.80 -9.20
C VAL A 197 8.52 11.07 -10.70
N SER A 198 9.43 11.99 -11.08
CA SER A 198 9.65 12.35 -12.49
C SER A 198 10.21 11.17 -13.30
N ALA A 199 9.99 11.18 -14.63
CA ALA A 199 10.51 10.14 -15.51
C ALA A 199 12.04 10.02 -15.44
N GLU A 200 12.75 11.15 -15.38
CA GLU A 200 14.20 11.20 -15.22
C GLU A 200 14.64 10.51 -13.91
N ARG A 201 14.00 10.82 -12.78
CA ARG A 201 14.33 10.19 -11.50
C ARG A 201 14.00 8.69 -11.51
N LYS A 202 12.91 8.27 -12.18
CA LYS A 202 12.59 6.84 -12.36
C LYS A 202 13.70 6.13 -13.14
N CYS A 203 14.20 6.72 -14.24
CA CYS A 203 15.31 6.15 -15.00
C CYS A 203 16.59 6.02 -14.15
N LEU A 204 16.94 7.05 -13.38
CA LEU A 204 18.09 7.00 -12.48
C LEU A 204 17.96 5.88 -11.45
N LEU A 205 16.81 5.76 -10.78
CA LEU A 205 16.56 4.73 -9.77
C LEU A 205 16.67 3.30 -10.33
N ILE A 206 16.32 3.11 -11.62
CA ILE A 206 16.48 1.81 -12.30
C ILE A 206 17.95 1.47 -12.53
N THR A 207 18.80 2.46 -12.77
CA THR A 207 20.24 2.26 -13.04
C THR A 207 21.07 2.13 -11.77
N GLU A 208 20.55 2.55 -10.60
CA GLU A 208 21.19 2.45 -9.29
C GLU A 208 21.04 1.04 -8.65
N LEU A 209 20.19 0.14 -9.20
CA LEU A 209 19.86 -1.19 -8.69
C LEU A 209 20.55 -2.33 -9.42
#